data_d62671967c0066b921d12224157eb4ab
#
_entry.id   d62671967c0066b921d12224157eb4ab
#
_cell.length_a   1.000
_cell.length_b   1.000
_cell.length_c   1.000
_cell.angle_alpha   90.00
_cell.angle_beta   90.00
_cell.angle_gamma   90.00
#
_symmetry.space_group_name_H-M   'P 1'
#
loop_
_entity.id
_entity.type
_entity.pdbx_description
1 polymer ?
#
loop_
_entity_poly.entity_id
_entity_poly.type
_entity_poly.pdbx_seq_one_letter_code
_entity_poly.pdbx_strand_id
1 'polypeptide(L)'
;MLIQFSFKNYKSFREEVTLDLSATKITEFSERVVTAGGEKILPVAAIYGANASGKSNIYNALAYMSEYVADSFKYGGEEKKFERYKPTPFLFDSTSADADSTFEVYFTIPEDKNERTYNYGFCVDKEGVTEEWFNSKAKSARKFSRVFYRNRNEEELDLSGLPKNSRENIKIALEKQVLVASLGAKLKISKCKIIRDWFLMNEFADFGDPFTNIFLSHRLPGGFVDDKRIQKKVIE
;
A
#
# COMPACT_ATOMS: atom_id res chain seq x y z
N MET A 1 8.77 5.85 -2.82
CA MET A 1 8.30 5.72 -4.23
C MET A 1 7.73 4.32 -4.42
N LEU A 2 6.67 4.18 -5.20
CA LEU A 2 6.13 2.89 -5.62
C LEU A 2 7.04 2.27 -6.68
N ILE A 3 7.36 0.99 -6.54
CA ILE A 3 8.05 0.19 -7.55
C ILE A 3 7.04 -0.68 -8.28
N GLN A 4 6.22 -1.40 -7.52
CA GLN A 4 5.22 -2.31 -8.07
C GLN A 4 4.01 -2.37 -7.14
N PHE A 5 2.83 -2.47 -7.71
CA PHE A 5 1.58 -2.76 -7.02
C PHE A 5 0.88 -3.92 -7.71
N SER A 6 0.55 -4.95 -6.96
CA SER A 6 -0.22 -6.10 -7.44
C SER A 6 -1.46 -6.29 -6.59
N PHE A 7 -2.54 -6.74 -7.22
CA PHE A 7 -3.75 -7.15 -6.52
C PHE A 7 -4.45 -8.26 -7.28
N LYS A 8 -5.26 -9.05 -6.56
CA LYS A 8 -6.01 -10.17 -7.08
C LYS A 8 -7.39 -10.24 -6.45
N ASN A 9 -8.36 -10.76 -7.17
CA ASN A 9 -9.72 -10.99 -6.70
C ASN A 9 -10.37 -9.73 -6.11
N TYR A 10 -10.39 -8.64 -6.88
CA TYR A 10 -10.97 -7.39 -6.43
C TYR A 10 -11.79 -6.72 -7.52
N LYS A 11 -13.07 -6.46 -7.25
CA LYS A 11 -14.05 -5.83 -8.15
C LYS A 11 -14.12 -6.54 -9.51
N SER A 12 -13.66 -5.90 -10.60
CA SER A 12 -13.69 -6.47 -11.96
C SER A 12 -12.51 -7.38 -12.28
N PHE A 13 -11.58 -7.57 -11.37
CA PHE A 13 -10.39 -8.37 -11.60
C PHE A 13 -10.43 -9.67 -10.78
N ARG A 14 -10.46 -10.79 -11.46
CA ARG A 14 -10.34 -12.12 -10.88
C ARG A 14 -8.89 -12.51 -10.67
N GLU A 15 -8.13 -12.44 -11.75
CA GLU A 15 -6.72 -12.80 -11.77
C GLU A 15 -5.84 -11.66 -11.22
N GLU A 16 -4.59 -11.98 -10.94
CA GLU A 16 -3.62 -11.01 -10.50
C GLU A 16 -3.34 -9.96 -11.58
N VAL A 17 -3.34 -8.72 -11.17
CA VAL A 17 -2.96 -7.57 -11.98
C VAL A 17 -1.81 -6.86 -11.31
N THR A 18 -0.79 -6.53 -12.10
CA THR A 18 0.42 -5.84 -11.65
C THR A 18 0.62 -4.53 -12.38
N LEU A 19 0.73 -3.44 -11.62
CA LEU A 19 1.26 -2.15 -12.08
C LEU A 19 2.75 -2.11 -11.73
N ASP A 20 3.62 -2.24 -12.73
CA ASP A 20 5.07 -2.23 -12.55
C ASP A 20 5.66 -0.92 -13.05
N LEU A 21 6.33 -0.20 -12.16
CA LEU A 21 7.03 1.06 -12.40
C LEU A 21 8.55 0.87 -12.51
N SER A 22 9.04 -0.37 -12.51
CA SER A 22 10.46 -0.63 -12.73
C SER A 22 10.89 -0.14 -14.11
N ALA A 23 11.98 0.62 -14.16
CA ALA A 23 12.50 1.11 -15.43
C ALA A 23 13.06 -0.06 -16.25
N THR A 24 12.56 -0.17 -17.49
CA THR A 24 13.03 -1.16 -18.45
C THR A 24 14.44 -0.82 -18.96
N LYS A 25 14.98 -1.63 -19.90
CA LYS A 25 16.25 -1.35 -20.59
C LYS A 25 16.14 -0.26 -21.66
N ILE A 26 15.02 0.45 -21.74
CA ILE A 26 14.83 1.58 -22.66
C ILE A 26 15.79 2.69 -22.25
N THR A 27 16.57 3.21 -23.20
CA THR A 27 17.57 4.25 -22.97
C THR A 27 17.01 5.67 -23.21
N GLU A 28 15.89 5.78 -23.90
CA GLU A 28 15.19 7.04 -24.12
C GLU A 28 14.68 7.61 -22.80
N PHE A 29 14.89 8.91 -22.57
CA PHE A 29 14.52 9.60 -21.33
C PHE A 29 15.13 9.01 -20.05
N SER A 30 16.29 8.36 -20.17
CA SER A 30 16.96 7.74 -19.00
C SER A 30 17.31 8.74 -17.88
N GLU A 31 17.45 10.03 -18.22
CA GLU A 31 17.65 11.14 -17.26
C GLU A 31 16.44 11.41 -16.36
N ARG A 32 15.26 10.91 -16.74
CA ARG A 32 14.03 11.02 -15.93
C ARG A 32 13.79 9.84 -15.01
N VAL A 33 14.57 8.76 -15.16
CA VAL A 33 14.49 7.59 -14.30
C VAL A 33 15.05 7.93 -12.92
N VAL A 34 14.28 7.66 -11.89
CA VAL A 34 14.70 7.87 -10.49
C VAL A 34 15.36 6.62 -9.96
N THR A 35 16.51 6.77 -9.28
CA THR A 35 17.14 5.67 -8.57
C THR A 35 16.90 5.82 -7.08
N ALA A 36 16.23 4.83 -6.46
CA ALA A 36 15.95 4.80 -5.03
C ALA A 36 15.97 3.35 -4.51
N GLY A 37 16.59 3.11 -3.36
CA GLY A 37 16.73 1.77 -2.77
C GLY A 37 17.54 0.78 -3.63
N GLY A 38 18.34 1.28 -4.59
CA GLY A 38 19.05 0.48 -5.57
C GLY A 38 18.21 0.06 -6.78
N GLU A 39 16.95 0.44 -6.84
CA GLU A 39 16.04 0.18 -7.97
C GLU A 39 15.92 1.42 -8.87
N LYS A 40 15.76 1.18 -10.16
CA LYS A 40 15.45 2.22 -11.16
C LYS A 40 13.96 2.26 -11.37
N ILE A 41 13.34 3.43 -11.16
CA ILE A 41 11.89 3.57 -11.07
C ILE A 41 11.43 4.66 -12.04
N LEU A 42 10.36 4.37 -12.79
CA LEU A 42 9.66 5.34 -13.61
C LEU A 42 8.85 6.30 -12.70
N PRO A 43 8.98 7.61 -12.85
CA PRO A 43 8.27 8.57 -11.99
C PRO A 43 6.78 8.68 -12.30
N VAL A 44 6.35 8.21 -13.49
CA VAL A 44 4.98 8.35 -13.99
C VAL A 44 4.57 7.08 -14.72
N ALA A 45 3.33 6.64 -14.51
CA ALA A 45 2.65 5.66 -15.33
C ALA A 45 1.29 6.21 -15.76
N ALA A 46 0.89 5.92 -16.98
CA ALA A 46 -0.43 6.26 -17.52
C ALA A 46 -1.16 4.98 -17.91
N ILE A 47 -2.41 4.85 -17.47
CA ILE A 47 -3.25 3.68 -17.73
C ILE A 47 -4.34 4.06 -18.72
N TYR A 48 -4.31 3.44 -19.88
CA TYR A 48 -5.28 3.64 -20.96
C TYR A 48 -6.11 2.38 -21.20
N GLY A 49 -7.29 2.54 -21.76
CA GLY A 49 -8.18 1.44 -22.13
C GLY A 49 -9.60 1.90 -22.39
N ALA A 50 -10.43 1.01 -22.92
CA ALA A 50 -11.85 1.27 -23.17
C ALA A 50 -12.62 1.65 -21.91
N ASN A 51 -13.79 2.27 -22.06
CA ASN A 51 -14.69 2.48 -20.92
C ASN A 51 -15.12 1.12 -20.36
N ALA A 52 -15.30 1.06 -19.04
CA ALA A 52 -15.59 -0.16 -18.29
C ALA A 52 -14.50 -1.26 -18.31
N SER A 53 -13.28 -0.97 -18.80
CA SER A 53 -12.16 -1.94 -18.79
C SER A 53 -11.51 -2.15 -17.41
N GLY A 54 -11.99 -1.52 -16.35
CA GLY A 54 -11.46 -1.68 -15.00
C GLY A 54 -10.37 -0.69 -14.57
N LYS A 55 -10.01 0.32 -15.41
CA LYS A 55 -8.95 1.30 -15.08
C LYS A 55 -9.12 1.91 -13.68
N SER A 56 -10.32 2.39 -13.34
CA SER A 56 -10.62 2.95 -12.02
C SER A 56 -10.50 1.92 -10.90
N ASN A 57 -10.63 0.63 -11.18
CA ASN A 57 -10.51 -0.41 -10.16
C ASN A 57 -9.05 -0.66 -9.75
N ILE A 58 -8.07 -0.32 -10.60
CA ILE A 58 -6.64 -0.34 -10.22
C ILE A 58 -6.38 0.76 -9.17
N TYR A 59 -6.88 1.97 -9.43
CA TYR A 59 -6.85 3.08 -8.46
C TYR A 59 -7.58 2.70 -7.15
N ASN A 60 -8.81 2.18 -7.28
CA ASN A 60 -9.60 1.78 -6.12
C ASN A 60 -8.94 0.67 -5.28
N ALA A 61 -8.20 -0.25 -5.92
CA ALA A 61 -7.49 -1.32 -5.21
C ALA A 61 -6.33 -0.75 -4.36
N LEU A 62 -5.56 0.19 -4.91
CA LEU A 62 -4.48 0.85 -4.15
C LEU A 62 -5.04 1.75 -3.04
N ALA A 63 -6.13 2.48 -3.31
CA ALA A 63 -6.81 3.31 -2.31
C ALA A 63 -7.38 2.44 -1.16
N TYR A 64 -8.01 1.31 -1.49
CA TYR A 64 -8.49 0.33 -0.51
C TYR A 64 -7.34 -0.19 0.37
N MET A 65 -6.23 -0.61 -0.25
CA MET A 65 -5.05 -1.07 0.48
C MET A 65 -4.53 0.01 1.43
N SER A 66 -4.45 1.25 0.97
CA SER A 66 -4.00 2.39 1.77
C SER A 66 -4.89 2.64 2.98
N GLU A 67 -6.21 2.65 2.78
CA GLU A 67 -7.18 2.87 3.86
C GLU A 67 -7.14 1.74 4.89
N TYR A 68 -7.07 0.49 4.43
CA TYR A 68 -6.99 -0.66 5.32
C TYR A 68 -5.72 -0.63 6.19
N VAL A 69 -4.57 -0.29 5.61
CA VAL A 69 -3.31 -0.13 6.34
C VAL A 69 -3.37 1.03 7.33
N ALA A 70 -3.94 2.15 6.93
CA ALA A 70 -4.03 3.32 7.78
C ALA A 70 -4.91 3.10 9.02
N ASP A 71 -6.04 2.41 8.85
CA ASP A 71 -7.16 2.46 9.79
C ASP A 71 -7.61 1.11 10.38
N SER A 72 -7.07 -0.04 9.93
CA SER A 72 -7.58 -1.34 10.39
C SER A 72 -7.48 -1.56 11.90
N PHE A 73 -6.56 -0.90 12.59
CA PHE A 73 -6.50 -0.93 14.06
C PHE A 73 -7.77 -0.40 14.75
N LYS A 74 -8.63 0.31 14.02
CA LYS A 74 -9.92 0.82 14.50
C LYS A 74 -11.05 -0.20 14.34
N TYR A 75 -10.83 -1.31 13.64
CA TYR A 75 -11.85 -2.31 13.35
C TYR A 75 -11.97 -3.36 14.45
N GLY A 76 -10.96 -3.47 15.31
CA GLY A 76 -10.94 -4.40 16.42
C GLY A 76 -12.12 -4.23 17.35
N GLY A 77 -12.78 -5.33 17.73
CA GLY A 77 -13.95 -5.35 18.62
C GLY A 77 -15.25 -4.80 18.01
N GLU A 78 -15.25 -4.30 16.78
CA GLU A 78 -16.41 -3.68 16.17
C GLU A 78 -16.75 -4.27 14.78
N GLU A 79 -17.46 -5.41 14.74
CA GLU A 79 -17.88 -6.07 13.49
C GLU A 79 -18.58 -5.13 12.52
N LYS A 80 -19.43 -4.21 13.01
CA LYS A 80 -20.14 -3.21 12.18
C LYS A 80 -19.19 -2.25 11.45
N LYS A 81 -18.04 -1.94 12.02
CA LYS A 81 -17.04 -1.11 11.32
C LYS A 81 -16.35 -1.90 10.22
N PHE A 82 -15.96 -3.13 10.49
CA PHE A 82 -15.33 -3.98 9.49
C PHE A 82 -16.24 -4.24 8.28
N GLU A 83 -17.56 -4.35 8.49
CA GLU A 83 -18.52 -4.56 7.41
C GLU A 83 -18.38 -3.53 6.27
N ARG A 84 -18.00 -2.28 6.58
CA ARG A 84 -17.78 -1.22 5.58
C ARG A 84 -16.45 -1.36 4.83
N TYR A 85 -15.53 -2.12 5.38
CA TYR A 85 -14.16 -2.28 4.87
C TYR A 85 -13.88 -3.68 4.33
N LYS A 86 -14.91 -4.52 4.24
CA LYS A 86 -14.79 -5.80 3.56
C LYS A 86 -14.35 -5.59 2.12
N PRO A 87 -13.45 -6.42 1.59
CA PRO A 87 -13.11 -6.35 0.18
C PRO A 87 -14.35 -6.64 -0.67
N THR A 88 -14.40 -6.07 -1.85
CA THR A 88 -15.39 -6.45 -2.87
C THR A 88 -14.71 -7.43 -3.81
N PRO A 89 -14.88 -8.76 -3.66
CA PRO A 89 -14.25 -9.74 -4.53
C PRO A 89 -14.84 -9.70 -5.93
N PHE A 90 -14.26 -10.46 -6.86
CA PHE A 90 -14.84 -10.68 -8.18
C PHE A 90 -16.11 -11.54 -8.05
N LEU A 91 -17.26 -10.97 -8.41
CA LEU A 91 -18.58 -11.58 -8.14
C LEU A 91 -19.16 -12.38 -9.31
N PHE A 92 -18.50 -12.38 -10.49
CA PHE A 92 -19.01 -13.11 -11.66
C PHE A 92 -18.64 -14.59 -11.67
N ASP A 93 -18.03 -15.07 -10.59
CA ASP A 93 -17.63 -16.45 -10.38
C ASP A 93 -17.83 -16.82 -8.89
N SER A 94 -18.54 -17.91 -8.64
CA SER A 94 -18.87 -18.33 -7.27
C SER A 94 -17.65 -18.71 -6.43
N THR A 95 -16.58 -19.21 -7.06
CA THR A 95 -15.35 -19.58 -6.34
C THR A 95 -14.57 -18.36 -5.89
N SER A 96 -14.58 -17.30 -6.69
CA SER A 96 -13.91 -16.04 -6.38
C SER A 96 -14.62 -15.23 -5.29
N ALA A 97 -15.93 -15.35 -5.18
CA ALA A 97 -16.73 -14.62 -4.19
C ALA A 97 -16.38 -15.01 -2.73
N ASP A 98 -15.93 -16.24 -2.52
CA ASP A 98 -15.53 -16.77 -1.20
C ASP A 98 -13.99 -16.83 -1.01
N ALA A 99 -13.23 -16.47 -2.04
CA ALA A 99 -11.77 -16.44 -1.98
C ALA A 99 -11.24 -15.09 -1.47
N ASP A 100 -10.00 -15.11 -0.99
CA ASP A 100 -9.32 -13.92 -0.51
C ASP A 100 -9.08 -12.89 -1.62
N SER A 101 -9.18 -11.62 -1.28
CA SER A 101 -8.59 -10.54 -2.07
C SER A 101 -7.17 -10.29 -1.59
N THR A 102 -6.21 -10.21 -2.52
CA THR A 102 -4.79 -10.02 -2.23
C THR A 102 -4.34 -8.64 -2.68
N PHE A 103 -3.50 -7.98 -1.88
CA PHE A 103 -2.89 -6.69 -2.19
C PHE A 103 -1.43 -6.69 -1.79
N GLU A 104 -0.55 -6.26 -2.69
CA GLU A 104 0.89 -6.25 -2.46
C GLU A 104 1.55 -5.02 -3.08
N VAL A 105 2.51 -4.43 -2.37
CA VAL A 105 3.36 -3.35 -2.87
C VAL A 105 4.83 -3.64 -2.67
N TYR A 106 5.63 -3.22 -3.66
CA TYR A 106 7.07 -3.01 -3.51
C TYR A 106 7.33 -1.51 -3.55
N PHE A 107 8.07 -1.00 -2.58
CA PHE A 107 8.30 0.43 -2.46
C PHE A 107 9.66 0.77 -1.86
N THR A 108 10.07 2.02 -2.05
CA THR A 108 11.23 2.62 -1.39
C THR A 108 10.84 3.92 -0.72
N ILE A 109 11.66 4.36 0.23
CA ILE A 109 11.57 5.68 0.85
C ILE A 109 12.77 6.49 0.35
N PRO A 110 12.57 7.56 -0.42
CA PRO A 110 13.67 8.32 -1.04
C PRO A 110 14.71 8.87 -0.05
N GLU A 111 14.28 9.19 1.17
CA GLU A 111 15.12 9.74 2.23
C GLU A 111 15.65 8.66 3.21
N ASP A 112 15.42 7.38 2.91
CA ASP A 112 15.94 6.29 3.74
C ASP A 112 17.47 6.21 3.61
N LYS A 113 18.18 6.62 4.68
CA LYS A 113 19.64 6.53 4.75
C LYS A 113 20.19 5.14 4.50
N ASN A 114 19.39 4.10 4.68
CA ASN A 114 19.78 2.70 4.49
C ASN A 114 19.48 2.22 3.06
N GLU A 115 18.91 3.04 2.19
CA GLU A 115 18.56 2.71 0.81
C GLU A 115 17.89 1.32 0.69
N ARG A 116 16.79 1.13 1.43
CA ARG A 116 16.08 -0.16 1.46
C ARG A 116 14.95 -0.21 0.46
N THR A 117 14.74 -1.40 -0.07
CA THR A 117 13.50 -1.78 -0.75
C THR A 117 12.64 -2.57 0.22
N TYR A 118 11.35 -2.28 0.24
CA TYR A 118 10.35 -2.91 1.08
C TYR A 118 9.33 -3.65 0.23
N ASN A 119 8.88 -4.78 0.73
CA ASN A 119 7.76 -5.54 0.18
C ASN A 119 6.75 -5.75 1.30
N TYR A 120 5.53 -5.32 1.07
CA TYR A 120 4.45 -5.45 2.02
C TYR A 120 3.17 -5.87 1.31
N GLY A 121 2.44 -6.80 1.92
CA GLY A 121 1.15 -7.22 1.40
C GLY A 121 0.30 -7.90 2.43
N PHE A 122 -0.97 -8.12 2.05
CA PHE A 122 -1.93 -8.89 2.85
C PHE A 122 -3.01 -9.51 1.97
N CYS A 123 -3.59 -10.58 2.49
CA CYS A 123 -4.81 -11.19 1.99
C CYS A 123 -5.93 -10.95 2.97
N VAL A 124 -7.14 -10.71 2.47
CA VAL A 124 -8.32 -10.42 3.27
C VAL A 124 -9.57 -11.07 2.67
N ASP A 125 -10.37 -11.71 3.52
CA ASP A 125 -11.66 -12.29 3.18
C ASP A 125 -12.83 -11.57 3.89
N LYS A 126 -14.01 -12.15 3.86
CA LYS A 126 -15.22 -11.65 4.53
C LYS A 126 -15.13 -11.63 6.06
N GLU A 127 -14.16 -12.32 6.66
CA GLU A 127 -13.96 -12.39 8.12
C GLU A 127 -12.82 -11.51 8.61
N GLY A 128 -11.88 -11.16 7.73
CA GLY A 128 -10.71 -10.34 8.06
C GLY A 128 -9.45 -10.79 7.35
N VAL A 129 -8.31 -10.44 7.93
CA VAL A 129 -6.98 -10.74 7.37
C VAL A 129 -6.69 -12.23 7.46
N THR A 130 -6.42 -12.86 6.33
CA THR A 130 -6.01 -14.28 6.25
C THR A 130 -4.50 -14.41 6.25
N GLU A 131 -3.80 -13.51 5.57
CA GLU A 131 -2.35 -13.50 5.49
C GLU A 131 -1.81 -12.06 5.52
N GLU A 132 -0.63 -11.84 6.10
CA GLU A 132 0.06 -10.54 6.09
C GLU A 132 1.58 -10.77 6.14
N TRP A 133 2.32 -10.05 5.29
CA TRP A 133 3.77 -10.13 5.24
C TRP A 133 4.43 -8.77 5.12
N PHE A 134 5.61 -8.66 5.73
CA PHE A 134 6.50 -7.54 5.54
C PHE A 134 7.93 -8.00 5.44
N ASN A 135 8.57 -7.64 4.35
CA ASN A 135 9.94 -7.97 4.03
C ASN A 135 10.73 -6.70 3.73
N SER A 136 12.04 -6.72 3.99
CA SER A 136 12.94 -5.61 3.63
C SER A 136 14.23 -6.14 3.04
N LYS A 137 14.78 -5.40 2.07
CA LYS A 137 16.04 -5.71 1.39
C LYS A 137 16.93 -4.47 1.43
N ALA A 138 18.12 -4.58 2.01
CA ALA A 138 19.13 -3.53 1.88
C ALA A 138 19.68 -3.51 0.45
N LYS A 139 20.15 -2.35 -0.05
CA LYS A 139 20.74 -2.20 -1.38
C LYS A 139 21.86 -3.21 -1.67
N SER A 140 22.68 -3.52 -0.67
CA SER A 140 23.76 -4.51 -0.78
C SER A 140 23.29 -5.97 -0.71
N ALA A 141 22.04 -6.22 -0.30
CA ALA A 141 21.52 -7.58 -0.12
C ALA A 141 20.94 -8.13 -1.43
N ARG A 142 21.12 -9.43 -1.64
CA ARG A 142 20.54 -10.13 -2.81
C ARG A 142 19.10 -10.60 -2.58
N LYS A 143 18.69 -10.80 -1.32
CA LYS A 143 17.40 -11.36 -0.95
C LYS A 143 16.68 -10.47 0.07
N PHE A 144 15.37 -10.53 0.05
CA PHE A 144 14.54 -9.97 1.10
C PHE A 144 14.70 -10.76 2.40
N SER A 145 14.67 -10.04 3.52
CA SER A 145 14.60 -10.60 4.86
C SER A 145 13.23 -10.34 5.43
N ARG A 146 12.60 -11.37 5.98
CA ARG A 146 11.31 -11.30 6.65
C ARG A 146 11.42 -10.39 7.89
N VAL A 147 10.48 -9.47 8.04
CA VAL A 147 10.33 -8.63 9.24
C VAL A 147 9.22 -9.18 10.12
N PHE A 148 8.08 -9.48 9.52
CA PHE A 148 7.01 -10.25 10.16
C PHE A 148 6.20 -11.00 9.10
N TYR A 149 5.49 -12.00 9.56
CA TYR A 149 4.55 -12.81 8.77
C TYR A 149 3.41 -13.28 9.64
N ARG A 150 2.21 -13.33 9.10
CA ARG A 150 1.01 -13.88 9.71
C ARG A 150 0.25 -14.70 8.68
N ASN A 151 -0.20 -15.88 9.09
CA ASN A 151 -1.15 -16.68 8.34
C ASN A 151 -2.20 -17.23 9.31
N ARG A 152 -3.46 -16.81 9.13
CA ARG A 152 -4.56 -17.19 10.02
C ARG A 152 -4.92 -18.67 9.85
N ASN A 153 -4.86 -19.20 8.62
CA ASN A 153 -5.27 -20.56 8.31
C ASN A 153 -4.25 -21.59 8.81
N GLU A 154 -2.98 -21.20 8.90
CA GLU A 154 -1.88 -22.02 9.42
C GLU A 154 -1.56 -21.73 10.89
N GLU A 155 -2.30 -20.80 11.51
CA GLU A 155 -2.05 -20.32 12.88
C GLU A 155 -0.61 -19.80 13.08
N GLU A 156 0.04 -19.36 11.99
CA GLU A 156 1.42 -18.86 12.02
C GLU A 156 1.44 -17.34 12.34
N LEU A 157 2.28 -16.96 13.30
CA LEU A 157 2.56 -15.56 13.62
C LEU A 157 4.05 -15.38 13.93
N ASP A 158 4.83 -15.02 12.94
CA ASP A 158 6.25 -14.68 13.08
C ASP A 158 6.43 -13.16 13.22
N LEU A 159 6.81 -12.72 14.40
CA LEU A 159 7.14 -11.33 14.72
C LEU A 159 8.63 -11.15 15.00
N SER A 160 9.47 -12.12 14.60
CA SER A 160 10.90 -12.19 14.98
C SER A 160 11.71 -10.94 14.59
N GLY A 161 11.34 -10.29 13.50
CA GLY A 161 11.97 -9.04 13.07
C GLY A 161 11.53 -7.78 13.82
N LEU A 162 10.51 -7.85 14.71
CA LEU A 162 10.07 -6.73 15.54
C LEU A 162 10.77 -6.74 16.91
N PRO A 163 10.84 -5.60 17.66
CA PRO A 163 11.41 -5.54 19.00
C PRO A 163 10.74 -6.51 19.98
N LYS A 164 11.51 -7.22 20.79
CA LYS A 164 11.00 -8.26 21.70
C LYS A 164 9.88 -7.77 22.62
N ASN A 165 10.06 -6.61 23.25
CA ASN A 165 9.10 -6.01 24.17
C ASN A 165 7.77 -5.57 23.52
N SER A 166 7.73 -5.46 22.19
CA SER A 166 6.50 -5.08 21.47
C SER A 166 5.70 -6.29 20.95
N ARG A 167 6.33 -7.46 20.86
CA ARG A 167 5.70 -8.67 20.29
C ARG A 167 4.50 -9.15 21.09
N GLU A 168 4.63 -9.18 22.41
CA GLU A 168 3.54 -9.64 23.29
C GLU A 168 2.34 -8.68 23.23
N ASN A 169 2.57 -7.37 23.16
CA ASN A 169 1.48 -6.39 23.01
C ASN A 169 0.73 -6.59 21.70
N ILE A 170 1.45 -6.92 20.60
CA ILE A 170 0.81 -7.25 19.31
C ILE A 170 -0.02 -8.52 19.46
N LYS A 171 0.54 -9.61 20.01
CA LYS A 171 -0.17 -10.89 20.15
C LYS A 171 -1.47 -10.76 20.96
N ILE A 172 -1.46 -9.95 22.02
CA ILE A 172 -2.62 -9.75 22.89
C ILE A 172 -3.71 -8.92 22.20
N ALA A 173 -3.33 -7.91 21.41
CA ALA A 173 -4.25 -6.95 20.83
C ALA A 173 -4.58 -7.20 19.34
N LEU A 174 -3.98 -8.24 18.73
CA LEU A 174 -4.18 -8.54 17.32
C LEU A 174 -5.47 -9.32 17.11
N GLU A 175 -6.44 -8.68 16.50
CA GLU A 175 -7.70 -9.30 16.10
C GLU A 175 -7.67 -9.71 14.62
N LYS A 176 -8.67 -10.52 14.22
CA LYS A 176 -8.71 -11.07 12.85
C LYS A 176 -8.82 -9.99 11.77
N GLN A 177 -9.48 -8.87 12.04
CA GLN A 177 -9.68 -7.77 11.09
C GLN A 177 -8.52 -6.76 11.09
N VAL A 178 -7.60 -6.86 12.03
CA VAL A 178 -6.55 -5.86 12.27
C VAL A 178 -5.23 -6.31 11.66
N LEU A 179 -4.57 -5.43 10.89
CA LEU A 179 -3.22 -5.67 10.38
C LEU A 179 -2.16 -5.47 11.46
N VAL A 180 -1.15 -6.33 11.48
CA VAL A 180 0.06 -6.16 12.31
C VAL A 180 0.72 -4.81 12.02
N ALA A 181 0.78 -4.39 10.75
CA ALA A 181 1.31 -3.10 10.34
C ALA A 181 0.55 -1.94 10.99
N SER A 182 -0.78 -1.95 10.93
CA SER A 182 -1.64 -0.89 11.46
C SER A 182 -1.55 -0.80 13.00
N LEU A 183 -1.73 -1.94 13.67
CA LEU A 183 -1.62 -2.04 15.13
C LEU A 183 -0.22 -1.68 15.62
N GLY A 184 0.82 -2.23 15.00
CA GLY A 184 2.20 -1.95 15.36
C GLY A 184 2.59 -0.48 15.18
N ALA A 185 2.07 0.19 14.14
CA ALA A 185 2.25 1.62 13.96
C ALA A 185 1.54 2.43 15.07
N LYS A 186 0.34 2.02 15.49
CA LYS A 186 -0.37 2.59 16.64
C LYS A 186 0.43 2.42 17.92
N LEU A 187 1.09 1.29 18.11
CA LEU A 187 2.01 1.01 19.21
C LEU A 187 3.39 1.67 19.05
N LYS A 188 3.58 2.55 18.05
CA LYS A 188 4.80 3.30 17.75
C LYS A 188 6.02 2.41 17.39
N ILE A 189 5.80 1.21 16.87
CA ILE A 189 6.86 0.32 16.40
C ILE A 189 7.39 0.87 15.07
N SER A 190 8.67 1.27 15.04
CA SER A 190 9.27 1.96 13.90
C SER A 190 9.14 1.21 12.57
N LYS A 191 9.32 -0.10 12.57
CA LYS A 191 9.18 -0.92 11.35
C LYS A 191 7.74 -0.95 10.81
N CYS A 192 6.73 -0.98 11.67
CA CYS A 192 5.34 -0.88 11.26
C CYS A 192 4.97 0.54 10.80
N LYS A 193 5.55 1.56 11.44
CA LYS A 193 5.38 2.96 11.02
C LYS A 193 5.90 3.21 9.60
N ILE A 194 6.99 2.56 9.17
CA ILE A 194 7.50 2.66 7.80
C ILE A 194 6.39 2.38 6.79
N ILE A 195 5.63 1.31 6.99
CA ILE A 195 4.53 0.93 6.09
C ILE A 195 3.43 1.98 6.14
N ARG A 196 2.89 2.25 7.33
CA ARG A 196 1.75 3.15 7.51
C ARG A 196 2.07 4.57 7.03
N ASP A 197 3.22 5.10 7.40
CA ASP A 197 3.62 6.46 7.03
C ASP A 197 3.81 6.57 5.50
N TRP A 198 4.33 5.51 4.84
CA TRP A 198 4.43 5.48 3.38
C TRP A 198 3.06 5.56 2.71
N PHE A 199 2.07 4.80 3.19
CA PHE A 199 0.71 4.89 2.65
C PHE A 199 0.06 6.24 2.92
N LEU A 200 0.25 6.83 4.09
CA LEU A 200 -0.30 8.14 4.45
C LEU A 200 0.33 9.31 3.67
N MET A 201 1.51 9.12 3.09
CA MET A 201 2.15 10.11 2.21
C MET A 201 1.59 10.08 0.77
N ASN A 202 0.84 9.05 0.40
CA ASN A 202 0.23 8.98 -0.92
C ASN A 202 -1.06 9.79 -0.94
N GLU A 203 -1.23 10.59 -1.98
CA GLU A 203 -2.48 11.33 -2.22
C GLU A 203 -3.31 10.60 -3.28
N PHE A 204 -4.57 10.38 -2.96
CA PHE A 204 -5.54 9.80 -3.86
C PHE A 204 -6.51 10.89 -4.30
N ALA A 205 -6.54 11.19 -5.61
CA ALA A 205 -7.40 12.21 -6.17
C ALA A 205 -8.30 11.60 -7.26
N ASP A 206 -9.60 11.69 -7.07
CA ASP A 206 -10.59 11.36 -8.10
C ASP A 206 -11.17 12.65 -8.68
N PHE A 207 -10.65 13.08 -9.82
CA PHE A 207 -11.13 14.28 -10.52
C PHE A 207 -12.54 14.11 -11.12
N GLY A 208 -13.09 12.91 -11.12
CA GLY A 208 -14.49 12.65 -11.45
C GLY A 208 -15.46 12.98 -10.30
N ASP A 209 -14.95 13.06 -9.06
CA ASP A 209 -15.75 13.41 -7.89
C ASP A 209 -15.75 14.93 -7.65
N PRO A 210 -16.92 15.61 -7.70
CA PRO A 210 -17.02 17.04 -7.46
C PRO A 210 -16.51 17.49 -6.09
N PHE A 211 -16.68 16.70 -5.05
CA PHE A 211 -16.19 17.03 -3.70
C PHE A 211 -14.68 16.99 -3.61
N THR A 212 -14.05 16.00 -4.23
CA THR A 212 -12.59 15.93 -4.36
C THR A 212 -12.05 17.15 -5.10
N ASN A 213 -12.70 17.56 -6.20
CA ASN A 213 -12.29 18.75 -6.96
C ASN A 213 -12.40 20.04 -6.13
N ILE A 214 -13.47 20.22 -5.39
CA ILE A 214 -13.63 21.37 -4.47
C ILE A 214 -12.51 21.34 -3.42
N PHE A 215 -12.27 20.21 -2.78
CA PHE A 215 -11.23 20.08 -1.77
C PHE A 215 -9.84 20.40 -2.32
N LEU A 216 -9.49 19.85 -3.48
CA LEU A 216 -8.20 20.07 -4.13
C LEU A 216 -8.04 21.52 -4.60
N SER A 217 -9.10 22.17 -5.08
CA SER A 217 -9.05 23.58 -5.53
C SER A 217 -8.73 24.56 -4.39
N HIS A 218 -9.00 24.18 -3.14
CA HIS A 218 -8.68 24.96 -1.95
C HIS A 218 -7.30 24.61 -1.35
N ARG A 219 -6.63 23.58 -1.91
CA ARG A 219 -5.34 23.10 -1.40
C ARG A 219 -4.20 23.63 -2.24
N LEU A 220 -3.61 24.73 -1.80
CA LEU A 220 -2.36 25.18 -2.37
C LEU A 220 -1.19 24.30 -1.92
N PRO A 221 -0.18 24.07 -2.78
CA PRO A 221 1.04 23.40 -2.36
C PRO A 221 1.61 24.03 -1.08
N GLY A 222 2.11 23.20 -0.17
CA GLY A 222 2.71 23.67 1.07
C GLY A 222 3.82 24.72 0.79
N GLY A 223 3.74 25.86 1.46
CA GLY A 223 4.65 26.98 1.23
C GLY A 223 4.36 27.83 0.00
N PHE A 224 3.31 27.53 -0.79
CA PHE A 224 3.00 28.31 -2.00
C PHE A 224 2.77 29.79 -1.71
N VAL A 225 2.14 30.13 -0.59
CA VAL A 225 1.85 31.54 -0.22
C VAL A 225 3.12 32.27 0.22
N ASP A 226 4.04 31.56 0.86
CA ASP A 226 5.17 32.19 1.58
C ASP A 226 6.52 32.11 0.84
N ASP A 227 6.67 31.21 -0.13
CA ASP A 227 7.93 30.97 -0.86
C ASP A 227 7.80 31.21 -2.36
N LYS A 228 8.39 32.32 -2.84
CA LYS A 228 8.42 32.68 -4.27
C LYS A 228 9.07 31.61 -5.17
N ARG A 229 9.97 30.79 -4.63
CA ARG A 229 10.62 29.71 -5.41
C ARG A 229 9.62 28.58 -5.66
N ILE A 230 8.76 28.28 -4.69
CA ILE A 230 7.69 27.29 -4.84
C ILE A 230 6.63 27.82 -5.82
N GLN A 231 6.25 29.12 -5.70
CA GLN A 231 5.34 29.77 -6.66
C GLN A 231 5.84 29.64 -8.09
N LYS A 232 7.13 29.94 -8.31
CA LYS A 232 7.74 29.85 -9.64
C LYS A 232 7.71 28.44 -10.21
N LYS A 233 8.01 27.39 -9.41
CA LYS A 233 7.97 26.00 -9.85
C LYS A 233 6.58 25.46 -10.18
N VAL A 234 5.54 26.06 -9.66
CA VAL A 234 4.14 25.64 -9.89
C VAL A 234 3.54 26.36 -11.11
N ILE A 235 4.03 27.57 -11.43
CA ILE A 235 3.51 28.40 -12.53
C ILE A 235 4.26 28.15 -13.85
N GLU A 236 5.51 27.70 -13.81
CA GLU A 236 6.30 27.25 -14.97
C GLU A 236 6.00 25.79 -15.32
#